data_266d71c49d3faac54f3d3d2174fbcc50
#
_entry.id   266d71c49d3faac54f3d3d2174fbcc50
#
_cell.length_a   1.000
_cell.length_b   1.000
_cell.length_c   1.000
_cell.angle_alpha   90.00
_cell.angle_beta   90.00
_cell.angle_gamma   90.00
#
_symmetry.space_group_name_H-M   'P 1'
#
loop_
_entity.id
_entity.type
_entity.pdbx_description
1 polymer ?
#
loop_
_entity_poly.entity_id
_entity_poly.type
_entity_poly.pdbx_seq_one_letter_code
_entity_poly.pdbx_strand_id
1 'polypeptide(L)'
;KMIADFEPEQVLGFAMRLYAQKPLLMMAKWTGIIARIGKYYAGILTNPKLPQYTEPEIVFVSDPIKEANLVREANMVGIPVISLADTSNEPYNVDLVIPCNNRGRKSLALIYWLLANQVLRERGVIGPDETIEDPVESFMVFL
;
A
#
# COMPACT_ATOMS: atom_id res chain seq x y z
N LYS A 1 -2.48 0.89 12.16
CA LYS A 1 -3.54 1.71 12.77
C LYS A 1 -3.99 2.86 11.87
N MET A 2 -3.06 3.65 11.32
CA MET A 2 -3.43 4.76 10.42
C MET A 2 -4.36 4.31 9.29
N ILE A 3 -4.08 3.18 8.65
CA ILE A 3 -4.92 2.67 7.55
C ILE A 3 -6.31 2.28 8.07
N ALA A 4 -6.38 1.66 9.25
CA ALA A 4 -7.65 1.22 9.82
C ALA A 4 -8.56 2.37 10.28
N ASP A 5 -7.98 3.54 10.57
CA ASP A 5 -8.74 4.72 11.01
C ASP A 5 -9.51 5.39 9.86
N PHE A 6 -9.22 5.02 8.60
CA PHE A 6 -9.92 5.55 7.42
C PHE A 6 -10.87 4.52 6.85
N GLU A 7 -11.91 5.00 6.16
CA GLU A 7 -12.76 4.11 5.36
C GLU A 7 -11.94 3.45 4.26
N PRO A 8 -12.24 2.19 3.87
CA PRO A 8 -11.43 1.50 2.87
C PRO A 8 -11.23 2.28 1.57
N GLU A 9 -12.26 2.91 1.05
CA GLU A 9 -12.20 3.69 -0.19
C GLU A 9 -11.40 4.98 -0.07
N GLN A 10 -11.00 5.39 1.14
CA GLN A 10 -10.17 6.56 1.38
C GLN A 10 -8.67 6.24 1.35
N VAL A 11 -8.31 4.96 1.26
CA VAL A 11 -6.92 4.51 1.26
C VAL A 11 -6.55 4.05 -0.15
N LEU A 12 -5.51 4.66 -0.73
CA LEU A 12 -4.94 4.24 -2.01
C LEU A 12 -3.61 3.55 -1.77
N GLY A 13 -3.52 2.29 -2.17
CA GLY A 13 -2.27 1.56 -2.22
C GLY A 13 -1.72 1.54 -3.64
N PHE A 14 -0.42 1.71 -3.81
CA PHE A 14 0.21 1.71 -5.12
C PHE A 14 1.48 0.85 -5.11
N ALA A 15 1.65 0.03 -6.15
CA ALA A 15 2.81 -0.83 -6.31
C ALA A 15 3.22 -0.92 -7.77
N MET A 16 4.43 -0.44 -8.09
CA MET A 16 5.02 -0.57 -9.42
C MET A 16 5.87 -1.83 -9.54
N ARG A 17 6.53 -2.27 -8.46
CA ARG A 17 7.35 -3.48 -8.48
C ARG A 17 6.51 -4.72 -8.65
N LEU A 18 6.98 -5.64 -9.53
CA LEU A 18 6.26 -6.88 -9.80
C LEU A 18 5.97 -7.68 -8.53
N TYR A 19 6.94 -7.81 -7.64
CA TYR A 19 6.79 -8.61 -6.42
C TYR A 19 5.88 -7.98 -5.36
N ALA A 20 5.56 -6.69 -5.50
CA ALA A 20 4.64 -6.00 -4.60
C ALA A 20 3.21 -5.95 -5.14
N GLN A 21 3.00 -6.23 -6.42
CA GLN A 21 1.68 -6.08 -7.06
C GLN A 21 0.65 -7.07 -6.51
N LYS A 22 0.97 -8.37 -6.51
CA LYS A 22 0.04 -9.38 -5.99
C LYS A 22 -0.20 -9.22 -4.49
N PRO A 23 0.83 -9.01 -3.65
CA PRO A 23 0.59 -8.76 -2.23
C PRO A 23 -0.36 -7.59 -1.97
N LEU A 24 -0.20 -6.49 -2.70
CA LEU A 24 -1.09 -5.33 -2.57
C LEU A 24 -2.52 -5.68 -2.97
N LEU A 25 -2.71 -6.38 -4.08
CA LEU A 25 -4.04 -6.80 -4.52
C LEU A 25 -4.72 -7.72 -3.51
N MET A 26 -3.98 -8.64 -2.90
CA MET A 26 -4.51 -9.53 -1.88
C MET A 26 -4.86 -8.76 -0.60
N MET A 27 -4.03 -7.80 -0.20
CA MET A 27 -4.36 -6.91 0.92
C MET A 27 -5.64 -6.14 0.62
N ALA A 28 -5.79 -5.60 -0.59
CA ALA A 28 -6.99 -4.88 -1.00
C ALA A 28 -8.23 -5.78 -0.96
N LYS A 29 -8.10 -7.05 -1.37
CA LYS A 29 -9.18 -8.02 -1.31
C LYS A 29 -9.73 -8.17 0.12
N TRP A 30 -8.85 -8.22 1.11
CA TRP A 30 -9.25 -8.43 2.50
C TRP A 30 -9.63 -7.15 3.22
N THR A 31 -8.96 -6.03 2.93
CA THR A 31 -9.15 -4.77 3.65
C THR A 31 -10.08 -3.79 2.93
N GLY A 32 -10.32 -3.99 1.64
CA GLY A 32 -11.18 -3.12 0.84
C GLY A 32 -10.55 -1.83 0.37
N ILE A 33 -9.25 -1.63 0.59
CA ILE A 33 -8.57 -0.42 0.12
C ILE A 33 -8.50 -0.40 -1.42
N ILE A 34 -8.33 0.80 -1.99
CA ILE A 34 -8.14 0.94 -3.43
C ILE A 34 -6.70 0.55 -3.76
N ALA A 35 -6.51 -0.40 -4.68
CA ALA A 35 -5.19 -0.83 -5.12
C ALA A 35 -4.99 -0.47 -6.59
N ARG A 36 -3.85 0.15 -6.88
CA ARG A 36 -3.38 0.43 -8.24
C ARG A 36 -2.01 -0.19 -8.41
N ILE A 37 -1.83 -0.92 -9.49
CA ILE A 37 -0.57 -1.62 -9.77
C ILE A 37 -0.05 -1.24 -11.14
N GLY A 38 1.27 -1.43 -11.34
CA GLY A 38 1.91 -1.25 -12.63
C GLY A 38 2.26 0.19 -12.90
N LYS A 39 1.74 0.75 -14.00
CA LYS A 39 2.15 2.05 -14.48
C LYS A 39 1.55 3.21 -13.68
N TYR A 40 2.41 4.18 -13.35
CA TYR A 40 1.96 5.45 -12.80
C TYR A 40 1.48 6.38 -13.92
N TYR A 41 0.36 7.05 -13.69
CA TYR A 41 -0.16 8.08 -14.58
C TYR A 41 -0.08 9.44 -13.91
N ALA A 42 0.66 10.38 -14.50
CA ALA A 42 0.78 11.73 -13.95
C ALA A 42 -0.60 12.38 -13.83
N GLY A 43 -0.88 12.98 -12.67
CA GLY A 43 -2.17 13.61 -12.40
C GLY A 43 -3.20 12.70 -11.74
N ILE A 44 -2.83 11.48 -11.33
CA ILE A 44 -3.76 10.52 -10.70
C ILE A 44 -4.43 11.10 -9.44
N LEU A 45 -3.75 12.00 -8.72
CA LEU A 45 -4.27 12.67 -7.53
C LEU A 45 -4.69 14.11 -7.77
N THR A 46 -4.40 14.69 -8.94
CA THR A 46 -4.55 16.13 -9.19
C THR A 46 -5.42 16.46 -10.39
N ASN A 47 -5.59 15.56 -11.36
CA ASN A 47 -6.33 15.83 -12.60
C ASN A 47 -7.65 15.05 -12.62
N PRO A 48 -8.80 15.70 -12.33
CA PRO A 48 -10.11 15.04 -12.33
C PRO A 48 -10.53 14.46 -13.69
N LYS A 49 -9.93 14.91 -14.79
CA LYS A 49 -10.25 14.41 -16.13
C LYS A 49 -9.57 13.09 -16.47
N LEU A 50 -8.57 12.68 -15.67
CA LEU A 50 -7.85 11.43 -15.90
C LEU A 50 -8.73 10.24 -15.50
N PRO A 51 -8.87 9.18 -16.35
CA PRO A 51 -9.68 8.02 -16.00
C PRO A 51 -9.23 7.32 -14.71
N GLN A 52 -7.94 7.40 -14.36
CA GLN A 52 -7.37 6.78 -13.16
C GLN A 52 -7.44 7.69 -11.93
N TYR A 53 -8.04 8.89 -12.07
CA TYR A 53 -8.10 9.86 -10.96
C TYR A 53 -8.76 9.29 -9.73
N THR A 54 -8.14 9.52 -8.58
CA THR A 54 -8.66 9.15 -7.26
C THR A 54 -8.44 10.29 -6.26
N GLU A 55 -9.30 10.36 -5.25
CA GLU A 55 -9.21 11.35 -4.17
C GLU A 55 -9.07 10.63 -2.82
N PRO A 56 -7.96 9.93 -2.57
CA PRO A 56 -7.77 9.26 -1.28
C PRO A 56 -7.44 10.26 -0.18
N GLU A 57 -7.65 9.86 1.05
CA GLU A 57 -7.23 10.65 2.22
C GLU A 57 -5.86 10.19 2.74
N ILE A 58 -5.40 9.00 2.34
CA ILE A 58 -4.09 8.48 2.68
C ILE A 58 -3.57 7.62 1.52
N VAL A 59 -2.26 7.68 1.29
CA VAL A 59 -1.59 6.90 0.23
C VAL A 59 -0.57 5.97 0.87
N PHE A 60 -0.57 4.72 0.42
CA PHE A 60 0.40 3.70 0.83
C PHE A 60 1.22 3.27 -0.38
N VAL A 61 2.54 3.37 -0.30
CA VAL A 61 3.44 2.97 -1.38
C VAL A 61 4.40 1.87 -0.92
N SER A 62 4.77 0.98 -1.84
CA SER A 62 5.67 -0.12 -1.55
C SER A 62 7.14 0.27 -1.64
N ASP A 63 7.48 1.31 -2.41
CA ASP A 63 8.85 1.79 -2.59
C ASP A 63 8.82 3.29 -2.88
N PRO A 64 9.35 4.13 -1.96
CA PRO A 64 9.28 5.58 -2.14
C PRO A 64 10.14 6.10 -3.29
N ILE A 65 11.11 5.30 -3.77
CA ILE A 65 11.95 5.68 -4.92
C ILE A 65 11.22 5.37 -6.22
N LYS A 66 10.68 4.17 -6.36
CA LYS A 66 9.93 3.76 -7.55
C LYS A 66 8.67 4.59 -7.72
N GLU A 67 7.96 4.86 -6.63
CA GLU A 67 6.72 5.64 -6.63
C GLU A 67 6.95 7.10 -6.24
N ALA A 68 8.16 7.64 -6.48
CA ALA A 68 8.52 9.01 -6.08
C ALA A 68 7.59 10.06 -6.68
N ASN A 69 7.12 9.87 -7.91
CA ASN A 69 6.19 10.81 -8.55
C ASN A 69 4.84 10.86 -7.84
N LEU A 70 4.33 9.70 -7.42
CA LEU A 70 3.09 9.63 -6.65
C LEU A 70 3.25 10.28 -5.28
N VAL A 71 4.37 10.03 -4.61
CA VAL A 71 4.68 10.66 -3.31
C VAL A 71 4.71 12.18 -3.45
N ARG A 72 5.37 12.69 -4.49
CA ARG A 72 5.45 14.13 -4.75
C ARG A 72 4.06 14.72 -5.00
N GLU A 73 3.25 14.04 -5.79
CA GLU A 73 1.89 14.47 -6.09
C GLU A 73 1.01 14.49 -4.82
N ALA A 74 1.13 13.47 -3.98
CA ALA A 74 0.41 13.42 -2.69
C ALA A 74 0.80 14.58 -1.79
N ASN A 75 2.10 14.92 -1.73
CA ASN A 75 2.57 16.07 -0.96
C ASN A 75 2.02 17.40 -1.49
N MET A 76 1.88 17.53 -2.81
CA MET A 76 1.33 18.74 -3.43
C MET A 76 -0.11 19.00 -3.00
N VAL A 77 -0.91 17.95 -2.81
CA VAL A 77 -2.31 18.08 -2.41
C VAL A 77 -2.54 17.85 -0.91
N GLY A 78 -1.47 17.64 -0.14
CA GLY A 78 -1.54 17.51 1.31
C GLY A 78 -2.03 16.16 1.82
N ILE A 79 -1.90 15.09 1.02
CA ILE A 79 -2.30 13.75 1.42
C ILE A 79 -1.14 13.05 2.15
N PRO A 80 -1.37 12.50 3.36
CA PRO A 80 -0.33 11.75 4.07
C PRO A 80 0.11 10.50 3.32
N VAL A 81 1.40 10.16 3.41
CA VAL A 81 1.98 9.01 2.73
C VAL A 81 2.61 8.05 3.74
N ILE A 82 2.24 6.78 3.64
CA ILE A 82 2.89 5.67 4.34
C ILE A 82 3.70 4.89 3.32
N SER A 83 4.94 4.54 3.64
CA SER A 83 5.80 3.78 2.73
C SER A 83 6.49 2.63 3.42
N LEU A 84 6.67 1.53 2.68
CA LEU A 84 7.66 0.51 3.02
C LEU A 84 9.02 1.03 2.55
N ALA A 85 10.07 0.85 3.35
CA ALA A 85 11.41 1.25 2.97
C ALA A 85 12.46 0.35 3.61
N ASP A 86 13.48 -0.03 2.85
CA ASP A 86 14.64 -0.75 3.39
C ASP A 86 15.81 0.22 3.61
N THR A 87 16.98 -0.30 3.97
CA THR A 87 18.15 0.51 4.28
C THR A 87 18.74 1.25 3.06
N SER A 88 18.36 0.84 1.84
CA SER A 88 18.82 1.50 0.62
C SER A 88 17.88 2.60 0.14
N ASN A 89 16.73 2.76 0.76
CA ASN A 89 15.75 3.78 0.41
C ASN A 89 15.93 5.02 1.28
N GLU A 90 15.75 6.20 0.67
CA GLU A 90 15.67 7.46 1.39
C GLU A 90 14.22 7.94 1.34
N PRO A 91 13.49 7.87 2.47
CA PRO A 91 12.05 8.14 2.47
C PRO A 91 11.75 9.64 2.56
N TYR A 92 12.12 10.40 1.54
CA TYR A 92 11.79 11.82 1.46
C TYR A 92 10.27 12.02 1.30
N ASN A 93 9.75 13.02 2.02
CA ASN A 93 8.35 13.43 1.91
C ASN A 93 7.34 12.34 2.28
N VAL A 94 7.76 11.37 3.09
CA VAL A 94 6.90 10.30 3.60
C VAL A 94 6.60 10.58 5.06
N ASP A 95 5.33 10.49 5.44
CA ASP A 95 4.89 10.82 6.80
C ASP A 95 5.13 9.68 7.79
N LEU A 96 5.05 8.43 7.32
CA LEU A 96 5.31 7.25 8.13
C LEU A 96 6.04 6.21 7.30
N VAL A 97 7.14 5.69 7.85
CA VAL A 97 7.94 4.64 7.20
C VAL A 97 7.77 3.34 7.97
N ILE A 98 7.53 2.26 7.25
CA ILE A 98 7.57 0.91 7.80
C ILE A 98 8.89 0.29 7.33
N PRO A 99 9.91 0.18 8.19
CA PRO A 99 11.20 -0.38 7.80
C PRO A 99 11.09 -1.88 7.56
N CYS A 100 11.51 -2.32 6.38
CA CYS A 100 11.43 -3.73 6.00
C CYS A 100 12.20 -3.98 4.70
N ASN A 101 12.36 -5.26 4.34
CA ASN A 101 12.87 -5.61 3.03
C ASN A 101 11.72 -5.50 2.00
N ASN A 102 11.74 -4.44 1.19
CA ASN A 102 10.69 -4.19 0.19
C ASN A 102 11.05 -4.66 -1.21
N ARG A 103 12.03 -5.55 -1.35
CA ARG A 103 12.49 -6.04 -2.66
C ARG A 103 12.24 -7.53 -2.88
N GLY A 104 12.30 -8.33 -1.82
CA GLY A 104 12.17 -9.78 -1.92
C GLY A 104 10.72 -10.22 -2.09
N ARG A 105 10.52 -11.25 -2.92
CA ARG A 105 9.19 -11.82 -3.17
C ARG A 105 8.53 -12.33 -1.89
N LYS A 106 9.27 -13.10 -1.10
CA LYS A 106 8.74 -13.66 0.16
C LYS A 106 8.55 -12.59 1.22
N SER A 107 9.47 -11.64 1.33
CA SER A 107 9.39 -10.54 2.30
C SER A 107 8.17 -9.68 2.05
N LEU A 108 7.91 -9.31 0.80
CA LEU A 108 6.74 -8.50 0.44
C LEU A 108 5.44 -9.25 0.73
N ALA A 109 5.38 -10.53 0.38
CA ALA A 109 4.21 -11.36 0.69
C ALA A 109 3.91 -11.38 2.19
N LEU A 110 4.92 -11.62 3.01
CA LEU A 110 4.76 -11.65 4.45
C LEU A 110 4.33 -10.31 5.03
N ILE A 111 4.96 -9.22 4.57
CA ILE A 111 4.66 -7.87 5.08
C ILE A 111 3.23 -7.48 4.77
N TYR A 112 2.78 -7.65 3.54
CA TYR A 112 1.40 -7.31 3.17
C TYR A 112 0.38 -8.22 3.87
N TRP A 113 0.71 -9.49 4.07
CA TRP A 113 -0.13 -10.41 4.82
C TRP A 113 -0.28 -9.95 6.29
N LEU A 114 0.83 -9.59 6.92
CA LEU A 114 0.81 -9.06 8.29
C LEU A 114 0.03 -7.74 8.38
N LEU A 115 0.20 -6.85 7.40
CA LEU A 115 -0.53 -5.59 7.36
C LEU A 115 -2.03 -5.82 7.20
N ALA A 116 -2.45 -6.72 6.31
CA ALA A 116 -3.85 -7.05 6.11
C ALA A 116 -4.47 -7.58 7.41
N ASN A 117 -3.79 -8.51 8.08
CA ASN A 117 -4.25 -9.04 9.36
C ASN A 117 -4.39 -7.94 10.41
N GLN A 118 -3.37 -7.08 10.53
CA GLN A 118 -3.37 -6.03 11.55
C GLN A 118 -4.46 -4.98 11.29
N VAL A 119 -4.67 -4.60 10.04
CA VAL A 119 -5.75 -3.65 9.69
C VAL A 119 -7.11 -4.24 10.07
N LEU A 120 -7.34 -5.51 9.77
CA LEU A 120 -8.61 -6.17 10.12
C LEU A 120 -8.78 -6.31 11.62
N ARG A 121 -7.71 -6.58 12.36
CA ARG A 121 -7.76 -6.62 13.83
C ARG A 121 -8.12 -5.26 14.41
N GLU A 122 -7.49 -4.19 13.92
CA GLU A 122 -7.77 -2.83 14.37
C GLU A 122 -9.21 -2.39 14.06
N ARG A 123 -9.79 -2.90 12.98
CA ARG A 123 -11.20 -2.64 12.62
C ARG A 123 -12.18 -3.53 13.37
N GLY A 124 -11.69 -4.53 14.11
CA GLY A 124 -12.55 -5.48 14.81
C GLY A 124 -13.21 -6.54 13.93
N VAL A 125 -12.77 -6.70 12.68
CA VAL A 125 -13.29 -7.72 11.75
C VAL A 125 -12.84 -9.11 12.16
N ILE A 126 -11.60 -9.24 12.65
CA ILE A 126 -11.07 -10.48 13.22
C ILE A 126 -10.59 -10.23 14.63
N GLY A 127 -10.52 -11.29 15.45
CA GLY A 127 -10.04 -11.19 16.82
C GLY A 127 -8.53 -10.93 16.92
N PRO A 128 -8.04 -10.54 18.12
CA PRO A 128 -6.62 -10.20 18.28
C PRO A 128 -5.64 -11.34 17.94
N ASP A 129 -6.09 -12.59 18.10
CA ASP A 129 -5.27 -13.77 17.82
C ASP A 129 -5.67 -14.49 16.53
N GLU A 130 -6.63 -13.94 15.79
CA GLU A 130 -7.08 -14.52 14.54
C GLU A 130 -6.26 -14.00 13.37
N THR A 131 -6.21 -14.80 12.30
CA THR A 131 -5.61 -14.43 11.02
C THR A 131 -6.62 -14.64 9.91
N ILE A 132 -6.36 -14.02 8.73
CA ILE A 132 -7.19 -14.21 7.54
C ILE A 132 -7.04 -15.66 7.04
N GLU A 133 -8.06 -16.13 6.31
CA GLU A 133 -8.10 -17.52 5.79
C GLU A 133 -6.98 -17.77 4.76
N ASP A 134 -6.70 -16.78 3.90
CA ASP A 134 -5.64 -16.94 2.91
C ASP A 134 -4.27 -16.98 3.59
N PRO A 135 -3.43 -18.00 3.28
CA PRO A 135 -2.09 -18.08 3.85
C PRO A 135 -1.13 -17.08 3.20
N VAL A 136 0.05 -16.90 3.80
CA VAL A 136 1.10 -16.02 3.27
C VAL A 136 1.43 -16.36 1.82
N GLU A 137 1.45 -17.64 1.48
CA GLU A 137 1.80 -18.13 0.14
C GLU A 137 0.85 -17.59 -0.93
N SER A 138 -0.41 -17.32 -0.59
CA SER A 138 -1.38 -16.72 -1.51
C SER A 138 -1.03 -15.29 -1.91
N PHE A 139 -0.20 -14.62 -1.12
CA PHE A 139 0.25 -13.25 -1.39
C PHE A 139 1.49 -13.22 -2.27
N MET A 140 2.18 -14.36 -2.44
CA MET A 140 3.40 -14.41 -3.24
C MET A 140 3.12 -14.40 -4.73
N VAL A 141 3.99 -13.68 -5.47
CA VAL A 141 4.03 -13.74 -6.93
C VAL A 141 4.80 -14.98 -7.33
N PHE A 142 4.21 -15.80 -8.19
CA PHE A 142 4.88 -16.95 -8.80
C PHE A 142 5.18 -16.61 -10.26
N LEU A 143 6.45 -16.76 -10.62
CA LEU A 143 6.93 -16.54 -11.99
C LEU A 143 7.23 -17.85 -12.69
#